data_dc0daccc4520be93952eaea966e4893b
#
_entry.id   dc0daccc4520be93952eaea966e4893b
#
_cell.length_a   1.000
_cell.length_b   1.000
_cell.length_c   1.000
_cell.angle_alpha   90.00
_cell.angle_beta   90.00
_cell.angle_gamma   90.00
#
_symmetry.space_group_name_H-M   'P 1'
#
loop_
_entity.id
_entity.type
_entity.pdbx_description
1 polymer ?
#
loop_
_entity_poly.entity_id
_entity_poly.type
_entity_poly.pdbx_seq_one_letter_code
_entity_poly.pdbx_strand_id
1 'polypeptide(L)'
;MAQAEQYFAAEPQSKDVRRKLHVTLRGNEADVEVSNGVFSGNRVDLGTSVLLRQAPEPPEEGTFLDLGCGWGPIALALGFASPKADIWALDVNERALELTRRNAELNSMGNIHAATADGIPAETTFDLIWSNPPIRVGKEVLHTLLMTWLPRLNAGGAAYLVVQRNLGSDSLIPWLATQLGDGYEVSKYASSKGFRVIEVMKA
;
A
#
# COMPACT_ATOMS: atom_id res chain seq x y z
N MET A 1 -2.72 17.91 -14.19
CA MET A 1 -3.97 17.16 -13.90
C MET A 1 -4.06 15.87 -14.72
N ALA A 2 -3.84 15.86 -16.04
CA ALA A 2 -3.96 14.64 -16.87
C ALA A 2 -3.05 13.45 -16.48
N GLN A 3 -1.86 13.68 -15.91
CA GLN A 3 -0.96 12.58 -15.48
C GLN A 3 -1.44 11.86 -14.20
N ALA A 4 -2.11 12.56 -13.27
CA ALA A 4 -2.59 11.94 -12.02
C ALA A 4 -3.81 11.04 -12.27
N GLU A 5 -4.70 11.40 -13.18
CA GLU A 5 -5.87 10.59 -13.53
C GLU A 5 -5.50 9.25 -14.19
N GLN A 6 -4.37 9.19 -14.92
CA GLN A 6 -3.93 7.96 -15.59
C GLN A 6 -3.46 6.85 -14.63
N TYR A 7 -2.91 7.20 -13.46
CA TYR A 7 -2.39 6.18 -12.52
C TYR A 7 -3.50 5.47 -11.72
N PHE A 8 -4.67 6.11 -11.61
CA PHE A 8 -5.81 5.62 -10.83
C PHE A 8 -6.98 5.18 -11.74
N ALA A 9 -6.75 5.07 -13.04
CA ALA A 9 -7.70 4.49 -13.98
C ALA A 9 -7.52 2.97 -14.01
N ALA A 10 -8.63 2.23 -14.06
CA ALA A 10 -8.62 0.77 -14.18
C ALA A 10 -7.80 0.29 -15.40
N GLU A 11 -7.89 1.01 -16.51
CA GLU A 11 -7.11 0.76 -17.73
C GLU A 11 -6.31 2.01 -18.11
N PRO A 12 -4.97 2.01 -17.91
CA PRO A 12 -4.12 3.10 -18.38
C PRO A 12 -4.11 3.17 -19.91
N GLN A 13 -4.41 4.34 -20.46
CA GLN A 13 -4.37 4.56 -21.93
C GLN A 13 -2.95 4.68 -22.49
N SER A 14 -1.94 4.82 -21.63
CA SER A 14 -0.53 4.89 -22.05
C SER A 14 -0.04 3.53 -22.56
N LYS A 15 0.84 3.55 -23.58
CA LYS A 15 1.49 2.31 -24.06
C LYS A 15 2.21 1.61 -22.90
N ASP A 16 2.03 0.29 -22.80
CA ASP A 16 2.77 -0.52 -21.82
C ASP A 16 4.23 -0.65 -22.28
N VAL A 17 5.12 0.08 -21.61
CA VAL A 17 6.57 0.03 -21.85
C VAL A 17 7.25 -0.44 -20.58
N ARG A 18 7.58 -1.74 -20.56
CA ARG A 18 8.17 -2.39 -19.39
C ARG A 18 9.67 -2.18 -19.32
N ARG A 19 10.16 -2.06 -18.09
CA ARG A 19 11.58 -1.94 -17.75
C ARG A 19 11.90 -2.78 -16.55
N LYS A 20 13.10 -3.35 -16.51
CA LYS A 20 13.60 -4.06 -15.34
C LYS A 20 14.38 -3.10 -14.45
N LEU A 21 14.17 -3.22 -13.17
CA LEU A 21 14.90 -2.50 -12.14
C LEU A 21 15.42 -3.51 -11.11
N HIS A 22 16.58 -3.19 -10.54
CA HIS A 22 17.08 -3.84 -9.34
C HIS A 22 16.88 -2.88 -8.17
N VAL A 23 16.20 -3.30 -7.12
CA VAL A 23 15.79 -2.44 -6.00
C VAL A 23 16.08 -3.11 -4.66
N THR A 24 16.32 -2.29 -3.63
CA THR A 24 16.46 -2.77 -2.25
C THR A 24 15.21 -2.41 -1.46
N LEU A 25 14.53 -3.41 -0.91
CA LEU A 25 13.31 -3.28 -0.10
C LEU A 25 13.57 -3.80 1.33
N ARG A 26 13.69 -2.90 2.31
CA ARG A 26 14.03 -3.24 3.72
C ARG A 26 15.28 -4.13 3.84
N GLY A 27 16.31 -3.84 3.03
CA GLY A 27 17.56 -4.60 3.03
C GLY A 27 17.56 -5.87 2.15
N ASN A 28 16.44 -6.23 1.54
CA ASN A 28 16.35 -7.34 0.60
C ASN A 28 16.46 -6.83 -0.84
N GLU A 29 17.31 -7.46 -1.64
CA GLU A 29 17.46 -7.16 -3.06
C GLU A 29 16.37 -7.85 -3.87
N ALA A 30 15.78 -7.13 -4.83
CA ALA A 30 14.72 -7.64 -5.69
C ALA A 30 14.90 -7.18 -7.14
N ASP A 31 14.71 -8.10 -8.08
CA ASP A 31 14.54 -7.78 -9.49
C ASP A 31 13.06 -7.59 -9.79
N VAL A 32 12.71 -6.44 -10.38
CA VAL A 32 11.31 -6.09 -10.63
C VAL A 32 11.11 -5.56 -12.05
N GLU A 33 9.91 -5.74 -12.57
CA GLU A 33 9.42 -5.09 -13.76
C GLU A 33 8.52 -3.91 -13.37
N VAL A 34 8.66 -2.80 -14.09
CA VAL A 34 7.84 -1.60 -13.94
C VAL A 34 7.38 -1.10 -15.30
N SER A 35 6.30 -0.33 -15.35
CA SER A 35 5.77 0.20 -16.60
C SER A 35 5.25 1.63 -16.48
N ASN A 36 5.05 2.26 -17.63
CA ASN A 36 4.31 3.52 -17.74
C ASN A 36 2.84 3.29 -17.34
N GLY A 37 2.18 4.33 -16.83
CA GLY A 37 0.78 4.24 -16.40
C GLY A 37 0.57 3.56 -15.05
N VAL A 38 1.67 3.19 -14.36
CA VAL A 38 1.66 2.72 -12.97
C VAL A 38 2.44 3.69 -12.11
N PHE A 39 1.99 3.91 -10.88
CA PHE A 39 2.63 4.83 -9.96
C PHE A 39 4.10 4.48 -9.74
N SER A 40 4.97 5.51 -9.85
CA SER A 40 6.42 5.39 -9.66
C SER A 40 7.13 4.33 -10.53
N GLY A 41 6.78 4.26 -11.82
CA GLY A 41 7.33 3.31 -12.77
C GLY A 41 8.84 3.44 -13.09
N ASN A 42 9.65 4.14 -12.30
CA ASN A 42 11.10 4.31 -12.53
C ASN A 42 11.96 4.02 -11.29
N ARG A 43 11.38 3.96 -10.11
CA ARG A 43 12.07 3.77 -8.84
C ARG A 43 11.04 3.51 -7.74
N VAL A 44 11.49 3.08 -6.57
CA VAL A 44 10.66 3.09 -5.36
C VAL A 44 10.31 4.55 -5.02
N ASP A 45 9.03 4.87 -4.87
CA ASP A 45 8.57 6.20 -4.48
C ASP A 45 9.14 6.63 -3.13
N LEU A 46 9.33 7.94 -2.94
CA LEU A 46 9.89 8.47 -1.70
C LEU A 46 8.98 8.18 -0.49
N GLY A 47 7.66 8.31 -0.63
CA GLY A 47 6.70 7.98 0.42
C GLY A 47 6.77 6.50 0.78
N THR A 48 6.75 5.60 -0.21
CA THR A 48 6.95 4.17 -0.02
C THR A 48 8.28 3.87 0.66
N SER A 49 9.38 4.52 0.23
CA SER A 49 10.70 4.36 0.87
C SER A 49 10.71 4.82 2.33
N VAL A 50 9.94 5.86 2.68
CA VAL A 50 9.76 6.32 4.06
C VAL A 50 8.96 5.28 4.86
N LEU A 51 7.84 4.79 4.33
CA LEU A 51 7.04 3.75 4.99
C LEU A 51 7.89 2.51 5.28
N LEU A 52 8.55 1.96 4.26
CA LEU A 52 9.37 0.75 4.39
C LEU A 52 10.51 0.89 5.42
N ARG A 53 11.02 2.10 5.61
CA ARG A 53 12.08 2.36 6.60
C ARG A 53 11.56 2.58 8.01
N GLN A 54 10.38 3.19 8.15
CA GLN A 54 9.88 3.67 9.43
C GLN A 54 8.86 2.72 10.05
N ALA A 55 8.09 1.98 9.25
CA ALA A 55 7.13 1.01 9.75
C ALA A 55 7.83 -0.09 10.58
N PRO A 56 7.18 -0.61 11.62
CA PRO A 56 7.75 -1.68 12.45
C PRO A 56 8.00 -2.95 11.63
N GLU A 57 8.67 -3.93 12.23
CA GLU A 57 8.73 -5.27 11.63
C GLU A 57 7.33 -5.86 11.59
N PRO A 58 6.90 -6.42 10.43
CA PRO A 58 5.61 -7.08 10.34
C PRO A 58 5.62 -8.38 11.16
N PRO A 59 4.44 -8.89 11.59
CA PRO A 59 4.33 -10.22 12.19
C PRO A 59 4.89 -11.30 11.27
N GLU A 60 5.35 -12.44 11.82
CA GLU A 60 5.91 -13.55 11.04
C GLU A 60 4.88 -14.21 10.11
N GLU A 61 3.60 -14.18 10.52
CA GLU A 61 2.45 -14.75 9.80
C GLU A 61 1.20 -13.90 10.04
N GLY A 62 0.15 -14.12 9.27
CA GLY A 62 -1.12 -13.41 9.33
C GLY A 62 -1.62 -13.04 7.95
N THR A 63 -2.73 -12.33 7.89
CA THR A 63 -3.32 -11.81 6.64
C THR A 63 -3.00 -10.33 6.52
N PHE A 64 -2.27 -9.95 5.48
CA PHE A 64 -1.80 -8.57 5.28
C PHE A 64 -2.40 -7.94 4.03
N LEU A 65 -2.48 -6.61 4.02
CA LEU A 65 -2.94 -5.84 2.86
C LEU A 65 -1.93 -4.75 2.49
N ASP A 66 -1.47 -4.77 1.24
CA ASP A 66 -0.85 -3.63 0.56
C ASP A 66 -1.96 -2.85 -0.17
N LEU A 67 -2.39 -1.73 0.41
CA LEU A 67 -3.50 -0.94 -0.09
C LEU A 67 -3.01 0.14 -1.08
N GLY A 68 -3.28 -0.06 -2.37
CA GLY A 68 -2.75 0.74 -3.47
C GLY A 68 -1.36 0.27 -3.87
N CYS A 69 -1.25 -1.00 -4.29
CA CYS A 69 0.04 -1.70 -4.39
C CYS A 69 0.96 -1.20 -5.52
N GLY A 70 0.42 -0.57 -6.58
CA GLY A 70 1.20 -0.18 -7.74
C GLY A 70 1.90 -1.39 -8.37
N TRP A 71 3.23 -1.35 -8.55
CA TRP A 71 4.00 -2.49 -9.04
C TRP A 71 4.47 -3.46 -7.92
N GLY A 72 3.94 -3.29 -6.70
CA GLY A 72 4.08 -4.21 -5.58
C GLY A 72 5.26 -3.99 -4.63
N PRO A 73 5.86 -2.81 -4.47
CA PRO A 73 7.05 -2.64 -3.62
C PRO A 73 6.78 -2.93 -2.14
N ILE A 74 5.58 -2.60 -1.64
CA ILE A 74 5.18 -2.88 -0.26
C ILE A 74 4.88 -4.36 -0.09
N ALA A 75 4.09 -4.95 -1.00
CA ALA A 75 3.76 -6.38 -0.98
C ALA A 75 5.02 -7.26 -0.99
N LEU A 76 6.02 -6.92 -1.86
CA LEU A 76 7.30 -7.62 -1.89
C LEU A 76 8.07 -7.48 -0.57
N ALA A 77 8.12 -6.26 0.00
CA ALA A 77 8.79 -6.04 1.28
C ALA A 77 8.16 -6.86 2.41
N LEU A 78 6.82 -6.95 2.44
CA LEU A 78 6.08 -7.81 3.37
C LEU A 78 6.38 -9.29 3.11
N GLY A 79 6.42 -9.72 1.86
CA GLY A 79 6.72 -11.10 1.47
C GLY A 79 8.12 -11.57 1.90
N PHE A 80 9.14 -10.70 1.78
CA PHE A 80 10.48 -10.99 2.30
C PHE A 80 10.52 -11.11 3.82
N ALA A 81 9.81 -10.21 4.53
CA ALA A 81 9.83 -10.18 5.99
C ALA A 81 8.96 -11.28 6.62
N SER A 82 7.87 -11.67 5.94
CA SER A 82 6.85 -12.57 6.47
C SER A 82 6.46 -13.64 5.44
N PRO A 83 7.36 -14.59 5.14
CA PRO A 83 7.13 -15.60 4.09
C PRO A 83 5.97 -16.56 4.40
N LYS A 84 5.45 -16.58 5.63
CA LYS A 84 4.29 -17.38 6.04
C LYS A 84 2.99 -16.59 6.03
N ALA A 85 3.03 -15.27 5.81
CA ALA A 85 1.85 -14.43 5.76
C ALA A 85 1.10 -14.63 4.44
N ASP A 86 -0.22 -14.42 4.46
CA ASP A 86 -1.07 -14.31 3.28
C ASP A 86 -1.21 -12.82 2.92
N ILE A 87 -0.66 -12.41 1.78
CA ILE A 87 -0.51 -10.99 1.44
C ILE A 87 -1.41 -10.64 0.26
N TRP A 88 -2.40 -9.81 0.51
CA TRP A 88 -3.24 -9.22 -0.51
C TRP A 88 -2.64 -7.90 -1.00
N ALA A 89 -2.49 -7.76 -2.30
CA ALA A 89 -2.02 -6.54 -2.95
C ALA A 89 -3.16 -5.95 -3.79
N LEU A 90 -3.74 -4.86 -3.31
CA LEU A 90 -4.92 -4.23 -3.90
C LEU A 90 -4.54 -3.02 -4.75
N ASP A 91 -5.05 -2.97 -5.96
CA ASP A 91 -5.05 -1.76 -6.80
C ASP A 91 -6.29 -1.73 -7.68
N VAL A 92 -6.67 -0.55 -8.18
CA VAL A 92 -7.73 -0.40 -9.19
C VAL A 92 -7.19 -0.57 -10.61
N ASN A 93 -5.88 -0.44 -10.80
CA ASN A 93 -5.19 -0.46 -12.08
C ASN A 93 -4.74 -1.88 -12.42
N GLU A 94 -5.35 -2.49 -13.44
CA GLU A 94 -5.03 -3.86 -13.87
C GLU A 94 -3.55 -4.05 -14.27
N ARG A 95 -2.92 -3.03 -14.85
CA ARG A 95 -1.48 -3.08 -15.17
C ARG A 95 -0.62 -3.12 -13.90
N ALA A 96 -1.03 -2.42 -12.84
CA ALA A 96 -0.37 -2.48 -11.55
C ALA A 96 -0.48 -3.89 -10.95
N LEU A 97 -1.66 -4.49 -10.98
CA LEU A 97 -1.88 -5.87 -10.51
C LEU A 97 -1.06 -6.89 -11.30
N GLU A 98 -1.00 -6.75 -12.63
CA GLU A 98 -0.19 -7.63 -13.47
C GLU A 98 1.30 -7.53 -13.13
N LEU A 99 1.81 -6.29 -12.95
CA LEU A 99 3.20 -6.07 -12.53
C LEU A 99 3.46 -6.65 -11.15
N THR A 100 2.55 -6.48 -10.21
CA THR A 100 2.69 -7.05 -8.85
C THR A 100 2.76 -8.56 -8.89
N ARG A 101 1.89 -9.26 -9.66
CA ARG A 101 1.95 -10.72 -9.86
C ARG A 101 3.29 -11.13 -10.46
N ARG A 102 3.73 -10.44 -11.52
CA ARG A 102 4.99 -10.72 -12.19
C ARG A 102 6.18 -10.53 -11.26
N ASN A 103 6.18 -9.48 -10.46
CA ASN A 103 7.25 -9.19 -9.51
C ASN A 103 7.27 -10.19 -8.34
N ALA A 104 6.11 -10.66 -7.89
CA ALA A 104 6.01 -11.74 -6.91
C ALA A 104 6.63 -13.05 -7.47
N GLU A 105 6.29 -13.43 -8.72
CA GLU A 105 6.88 -14.59 -9.40
C GLU A 105 8.40 -14.48 -9.55
N LEU A 106 8.91 -13.33 -10.01
CA LEU A 106 10.35 -13.08 -10.20
C LEU A 106 11.14 -13.26 -8.90
N ASN A 107 10.50 -12.98 -7.76
CA ASN A 107 11.12 -13.10 -6.44
C ASN A 107 10.65 -14.34 -5.66
N SER A 108 10.02 -15.31 -6.34
CA SER A 108 9.56 -16.60 -5.76
C SER A 108 8.60 -16.46 -4.58
N MET A 109 7.72 -15.45 -4.60
CA MET A 109 6.75 -15.16 -3.55
C MET A 109 5.35 -15.65 -3.95
N GLY A 110 5.04 -16.91 -3.67
CA GLY A 110 3.73 -17.53 -3.95
C GLY A 110 2.61 -17.11 -2.98
N ASN A 111 2.93 -16.35 -1.95
CA ASN A 111 2.01 -15.89 -0.90
C ASN A 111 1.48 -14.46 -1.14
N ILE A 112 1.73 -13.86 -2.31
CA ILE A 112 1.22 -12.54 -2.70
C ILE A 112 0.09 -12.71 -3.73
N HIS A 113 -1.10 -12.18 -3.40
CA HIS A 113 -2.31 -12.23 -4.20
C HIS A 113 -2.69 -10.83 -4.66
N ALA A 114 -2.42 -10.51 -5.92
CA ALA A 114 -2.79 -9.20 -6.49
C ALA A 114 -4.21 -9.26 -7.05
N ALA A 115 -5.09 -8.39 -6.54
CA ALA A 115 -6.51 -8.36 -6.89
C ALA A 115 -7.10 -6.95 -6.85
N THR A 116 -8.18 -6.75 -7.59
CA THR A 116 -9.11 -5.63 -7.41
C THR A 116 -9.95 -5.83 -6.14
N ALA A 117 -10.72 -4.82 -5.74
CA ALA A 117 -11.54 -4.89 -4.53
C ALA A 117 -12.54 -6.07 -4.53
N ASP A 118 -13.13 -6.36 -5.67
CA ASP A 118 -14.09 -7.45 -5.86
C ASP A 118 -13.41 -8.83 -5.86
N GLY A 119 -12.09 -8.88 -6.09
CA GLY A 119 -11.30 -10.12 -6.02
C GLY A 119 -10.88 -10.50 -4.61
N ILE A 120 -11.08 -9.63 -3.62
CA ILE A 120 -10.80 -9.92 -2.21
C ILE A 120 -12.12 -10.31 -1.53
N PRO A 121 -12.26 -11.54 -0.97
CA PRO A 121 -13.48 -11.96 -0.31
C PRO A 121 -13.96 -10.94 0.74
N ALA A 122 -15.27 -10.70 0.79
CA ALA A 122 -15.84 -9.65 1.63
C ALA A 122 -15.56 -9.87 3.13
N GLU A 123 -15.46 -11.12 3.56
CA GLU A 123 -15.17 -11.55 4.93
C GLU A 123 -13.68 -11.48 5.30
N THR A 124 -12.78 -11.27 4.35
CA THR A 124 -11.34 -11.19 4.63
C THR A 124 -11.04 -10.02 5.56
N THR A 125 -10.38 -10.28 6.66
CA THR A 125 -9.90 -9.31 7.62
C THR A 125 -8.37 -9.34 7.71
N PHE A 126 -7.75 -8.30 8.23
CA PHE A 126 -6.31 -8.12 8.14
C PHE A 126 -5.67 -7.87 9.50
N ASP A 127 -4.53 -8.50 9.73
CA ASP A 127 -3.69 -8.26 10.91
C ASP A 127 -2.79 -7.04 10.68
N LEU A 128 -2.47 -6.77 9.41
CA LEU A 128 -1.63 -5.64 9.01
C LEU A 128 -2.10 -5.02 7.70
N ILE A 129 -2.19 -3.69 7.65
CA ILE A 129 -2.42 -2.92 6.42
C ILE A 129 -1.29 -1.91 6.26
N TRP A 130 -0.55 -1.98 5.16
CA TRP A 130 0.39 -0.94 4.77
C TRP A 130 -0.10 -0.21 3.53
N SER A 131 0.11 1.11 3.47
CA SER A 131 -0.33 1.90 2.33
C SER A 131 0.51 3.15 2.09
N ASN A 132 0.78 3.43 0.84
CA ASN A 132 1.09 4.75 0.34
C ASN A 132 -0.14 5.24 -0.46
N PRO A 133 -1.19 5.73 0.21
CA PRO A 133 -2.49 5.91 -0.41
C PRO A 133 -2.48 7.04 -1.45
N PRO A 134 -3.40 7.00 -2.44
CA PRO A 134 -3.47 7.96 -3.53
C PRO A 134 -4.07 9.31 -3.10
N ILE A 135 -3.33 10.13 -2.36
CA ILE A 135 -3.82 11.40 -1.80
C ILE A 135 -4.24 12.41 -2.89
N ARG A 136 -3.65 12.32 -4.08
CA ARG A 136 -3.88 13.29 -5.18
C ARG A 136 -5.17 13.05 -5.96
N VAL A 137 -5.88 11.96 -5.73
CA VAL A 137 -7.18 11.66 -6.37
C VAL A 137 -8.34 12.46 -5.79
N GLY A 138 -8.10 13.18 -4.70
CA GLY A 138 -9.10 13.97 -3.99
C GLY A 138 -9.45 13.38 -2.63
N LYS A 139 -9.89 14.28 -1.75
CA LYS A 139 -10.14 13.94 -0.34
C LYS A 139 -11.25 12.90 -0.17
N GLU A 140 -12.33 13.02 -0.93
CA GLU A 140 -13.47 12.10 -0.83
C GLU A 140 -13.09 10.67 -1.24
N VAL A 141 -12.35 10.52 -2.34
CA VAL A 141 -11.90 9.20 -2.81
C VAL A 141 -10.96 8.56 -1.79
N LEU A 142 -10.00 9.33 -1.25
CA LEU A 142 -9.12 8.86 -0.18
C LEU A 142 -9.91 8.42 1.05
N HIS A 143 -10.86 9.24 1.50
CA HIS A 143 -11.69 8.94 2.66
C HIS A 143 -12.51 7.66 2.47
N THR A 144 -13.16 7.52 1.31
CA THR A 144 -13.92 6.30 0.96
C THR A 144 -13.01 5.08 0.98
N LEU A 145 -11.83 5.17 0.34
CA LEU A 145 -10.85 4.08 0.33
C LEU A 145 -10.48 3.64 1.76
N LEU A 146 -10.09 4.60 2.60
CA LEU A 146 -9.66 4.28 3.97
C LEU A 146 -10.80 3.71 4.82
N MET A 147 -12.03 4.27 4.70
CA MET A 147 -13.21 3.77 5.44
C MET A 147 -13.74 2.44 4.92
N THR A 148 -13.37 2.02 3.71
CA THR A 148 -13.68 0.69 3.20
C THR A 148 -12.75 -0.37 3.80
N TRP A 149 -11.47 -0.06 3.96
CA TRP A 149 -10.45 -1.08 4.28
C TRP A 149 -9.98 -1.08 5.73
N LEU A 150 -9.83 0.08 6.39
CA LEU A 150 -9.39 0.14 7.79
C LEU A 150 -10.33 -0.58 8.77
N PRO A 151 -11.67 -0.53 8.62
CA PRO A 151 -12.56 -1.29 9.49
C PRO A 151 -12.38 -2.81 9.42
N ARG A 152 -11.76 -3.32 8.36
CA ARG A 152 -11.42 -4.74 8.15
C ARG A 152 -10.17 -5.20 8.91
N LEU A 153 -9.53 -4.34 9.72
CA LEU A 153 -8.50 -4.78 10.67
C LEU A 153 -9.09 -5.78 11.68
N ASN A 154 -8.32 -6.79 12.01
CA ASN A 154 -8.60 -7.67 13.15
C ASN A 154 -8.43 -6.91 14.48
N ALA A 155 -9.06 -7.35 15.55
CA ALA A 155 -8.73 -6.88 16.90
C ALA A 155 -7.24 -7.13 17.19
N GLY A 156 -6.53 -6.13 17.67
CA GLY A 156 -5.08 -6.13 17.82
C GLY A 156 -4.28 -5.88 16.51
N GLY A 157 -4.97 -5.77 15.38
CA GLY A 157 -4.34 -5.45 14.09
C GLY A 157 -3.99 -3.97 13.94
N ALA A 158 -3.06 -3.66 13.03
CA ALA A 158 -2.58 -2.31 12.81
C ALA A 158 -2.51 -1.92 11.33
N ALA A 159 -2.68 -0.63 11.05
CA ALA A 159 -2.40 -0.07 9.73
C ALA A 159 -1.33 1.03 9.82
N TYR A 160 -0.44 1.09 8.81
CA TYR A 160 0.58 2.13 8.66
C TYR A 160 0.40 2.80 7.31
N LEU A 161 0.08 4.10 7.33
CA LEU A 161 -0.22 4.90 6.15
C LEU A 161 0.84 5.99 6.00
N VAL A 162 1.53 6.03 4.88
CA VAL A 162 2.48 7.13 4.62
C VAL A 162 1.80 8.26 3.86
N VAL A 163 1.84 9.47 4.44
CA VAL A 163 1.16 10.66 3.92
C VAL A 163 2.11 11.85 3.90
N GLN A 164 2.18 12.55 2.77
CA GLN A 164 2.97 13.76 2.65
C GLN A 164 2.38 14.89 3.52
N ARG A 165 3.23 15.56 4.32
CA ARG A 165 2.79 16.58 5.31
C ARG A 165 1.91 17.68 4.70
N ASN A 166 2.36 18.26 3.61
CA ASN A 166 1.65 19.35 2.92
C ASN A 166 0.40 18.89 2.13
N LEU A 167 0.10 17.59 2.09
CA LEU A 167 -1.10 17.04 1.47
C LEU A 167 -2.16 16.60 2.49
N GLY A 168 -2.09 17.10 3.73
CA GLY A 168 -3.16 16.97 4.71
C GLY A 168 -2.98 15.88 5.76
N SER A 169 -1.75 15.39 6.01
CA SER A 169 -1.52 14.39 7.05
C SER A 169 -2.00 14.84 8.43
N ASP A 170 -1.89 16.14 8.76
CA ASP A 170 -2.25 16.69 10.04
C ASP A 170 -3.78 16.73 10.29
N SER A 171 -4.56 16.85 9.21
CA SER A 171 -6.02 16.80 9.27
C SER A 171 -6.57 15.37 9.16
N LEU A 172 -5.81 14.45 8.56
CA LEU A 172 -6.23 13.07 8.35
C LEU A 172 -6.26 12.29 9.68
N ILE A 173 -5.30 12.51 10.58
CA ILE A 173 -5.24 11.82 11.89
C ILE A 173 -6.53 12.06 12.71
N PRO A 174 -6.91 13.33 13.06
CA PRO A 174 -8.12 13.55 13.85
C PRO A 174 -9.40 13.15 13.08
N TRP A 175 -9.39 13.24 11.75
CA TRP A 175 -10.52 12.78 10.96
C TRP A 175 -10.70 11.27 11.07
N LEU A 176 -9.63 10.48 10.89
CA LEU A 176 -9.67 9.01 11.05
C LEU A 176 -10.13 8.62 12.46
N ALA A 177 -9.57 9.24 13.51
CA ALA A 177 -9.97 8.97 14.89
C ALA A 177 -11.47 9.20 15.09
N THR A 178 -12.02 10.28 14.53
CA THR A 178 -13.46 10.57 14.60
C THR A 178 -14.30 9.55 13.83
N GLN A 179 -13.88 9.14 12.64
CA GLN A 179 -14.67 8.25 11.78
C GLN A 179 -14.62 6.79 12.23
N LEU A 180 -13.49 6.32 12.75
CA LEU A 180 -13.31 4.95 13.20
C LEU A 180 -13.89 4.74 14.61
N GLY A 181 -13.93 5.78 15.46
CA GLY A 181 -14.53 5.75 16.80
C GLY A 181 -13.68 5.06 17.85
N ASP A 182 -14.29 4.77 19.02
CA ASP A 182 -13.61 4.36 20.25
C ASP A 182 -12.89 3.00 20.17
N GLY A 183 -13.18 2.18 19.16
CA GLY A 183 -12.49 0.90 18.93
C GLY A 183 -11.12 1.03 18.23
N TYR A 184 -10.66 2.26 17.96
CA TYR A 184 -9.42 2.51 17.22
C TYR A 184 -8.59 3.61 17.88
N GLU A 185 -7.28 3.38 17.92
CA GLU A 185 -6.31 4.42 18.24
C GLU A 185 -5.64 4.88 16.95
N VAL A 186 -5.65 6.20 16.69
CA VAL A 186 -5.03 6.81 15.52
C VAL A 186 -3.98 7.81 15.96
N SER A 187 -2.74 7.55 15.58
CA SER A 187 -1.61 8.36 16.03
C SER A 187 -0.59 8.64 14.90
N LYS A 188 0.31 9.56 15.18
CA LYS A 188 1.49 9.78 14.37
C LYS A 188 2.60 8.83 14.82
N TYR A 189 2.89 7.78 14.07
CA TYR A 189 3.96 6.82 14.35
C TYR A 189 5.35 7.42 14.11
N ALA A 190 5.58 8.01 12.92
CA ALA A 190 6.87 8.55 12.53
C ALA A 190 6.77 9.76 11.60
N SER A 191 7.87 10.49 11.46
CA SER A 191 8.02 11.57 10.46
C SER A 191 9.40 11.53 9.85
N SER A 192 9.49 11.57 8.52
CA SER A 192 10.75 11.56 7.78
C SER A 192 10.58 12.21 6.41
N LYS A 193 11.57 13.00 5.97
CA LYS A 193 11.65 13.58 4.61
C LYS A 193 10.36 14.27 4.13
N GLY A 194 9.63 14.96 5.03
CA GLY A 194 8.38 15.64 4.68
C GLY A 194 7.15 14.75 4.64
N PHE A 195 7.28 13.47 5.01
CA PHE A 195 6.19 12.52 5.16
C PHE A 195 5.92 12.20 6.62
N ARG A 196 4.70 11.77 6.92
CA ARG A 196 4.29 11.14 8.18
C ARG A 196 3.87 9.71 7.93
N VAL A 197 4.23 8.83 8.82
CA VAL A 197 3.62 7.51 8.95
C VAL A 197 2.54 7.64 10.03
N ILE A 198 1.31 7.41 9.64
CA ILE A 198 0.14 7.38 10.53
C ILE A 198 -0.09 5.92 10.90
N GLU A 199 -0.25 5.68 12.19
CA GLU A 199 -0.64 4.39 12.75
C GLU A 199 -2.12 4.39 13.08
N VAL A 200 -2.80 3.31 12.75
CA VAL A 200 -4.17 3.01 13.15
C VAL A 200 -4.16 1.63 13.79
N MET A 201 -4.46 1.54 15.06
CA MET A 201 -4.58 0.28 15.80
C MET A 201 -6.03 0.01 16.15
N LYS A 202 -6.48 -1.22 15.96
CA LYS A 202 -7.80 -1.68 16.38
C LYS A 202 -7.69 -2.40 17.72
N ALA A 203 -8.49 -1.95 18.72
CA ALA A 203 -8.56 -2.57 20.05
C ALA A 203 -9.11 -4.00 20.02
#